data_f5023a86e048555fe44d5705c52e3e47
#
_entry.id   f5023a86e048555fe44d5705c52e3e47
#
_cell.length_a   1.000
_cell.length_b   1.000
_cell.length_c   1.000
_cell.angle_alpha   90.00
_cell.angle_beta   90.00
_cell.angle_gamma   90.00
#
_symmetry.space_group_name_H-M   'P 1'
#
loop_
_entity.id
_entity.type
_entity.pdbx_description
1 polymer ?
#
loop_
_entity_poly.entity_id
_entity_poly.type
_entity_poly.pdbx_seq_one_letter_code
_entity_poly.pdbx_strand_id
1 'polypeptide(L)'
;MGNVTAENDILYAYWLANISGVGTKTIHQLYKYCGSAKTVYEMSARELSQLYGVTEESAMRISDAKKKWDLYGKWERLVSRGISFVSLEQPNYPKRLRHLYDPPYGLYYIGQLPPDTPSAGVVGARNCSSYGKKMALRIGKCLGSNGVCVISGLARGIDGYGHQGALEGGGKTYAVLGCGINIVYPPEHGALYEQIAAQGGILSEYPPDMPPSPGYFPMRNRIISGLSDALIIIEAKQKSGSLITADCALEQGKDVYAVPGRMTDPLSAGCNHLIRQGAGILLSPEEVVSELGLLSEKNKLPLEKSQRLVYSCLDLHPKSMEEISGETGLDPVTLAQLLDGLEERGLVRETWQNHYISVN
;
A
#
# COMPACT_ATOMS: atom_id res chain seq x y z
N MET A 1 -11.39 -23.67 26.65
CA MET A 1 -10.35 -23.01 27.48
C MET A 1 -9.35 -22.15 26.67
N GLY A 2 -9.23 -22.28 25.35
CA GLY A 2 -8.28 -21.53 24.55
C GLY A 2 -8.62 -20.04 24.27
N ASN A 3 -9.86 -19.61 24.31
CA ASN A 3 -10.25 -18.23 23.97
C ASN A 3 -10.06 -17.22 25.12
N VAL A 4 -10.18 -17.63 26.38
CA VAL A 4 -10.12 -16.69 27.52
C VAL A 4 -8.68 -16.22 27.81
N THR A 5 -7.67 -17.05 27.52
CA THR A 5 -6.26 -16.70 27.72
C THR A 5 -5.78 -15.71 26.64
N ALA A 6 -6.18 -15.89 25.38
CA ALA A 6 -5.80 -15.00 24.28
C ALA A 6 -6.46 -13.61 24.38
N GLU A 7 -7.68 -13.52 24.90
CA GLU A 7 -8.36 -12.23 25.14
C GLU A 7 -7.68 -11.42 26.25
N ASN A 8 -7.11 -12.06 27.26
CA ASN A 8 -6.38 -11.34 28.30
C ASN A 8 -5.00 -10.83 27.85
N ASP A 9 -4.32 -11.56 26.98
CA ASP A 9 -2.96 -11.20 26.55
C ASP A 9 -2.95 -9.90 25.68
N ILE A 10 -4.01 -9.65 24.90
CA ILE A 10 -4.14 -8.40 24.12
C ILE A 10 -4.24 -7.15 25.00
N LEU A 11 -4.84 -7.25 26.18
CA LEU A 11 -4.97 -6.13 27.12
C LEU A 11 -3.60 -5.66 27.61
N TYR A 12 -2.71 -6.60 27.91
CA TYR A 12 -1.33 -6.29 28.31
C TYR A 12 -0.52 -5.71 27.15
N ALA A 13 -0.68 -6.24 25.94
CA ALA A 13 -0.04 -5.69 24.75
C ALA A 13 -0.51 -4.25 24.45
N TYR A 14 -1.82 -4.00 24.56
CA TYR A 14 -2.41 -2.69 24.42
C TYR A 14 -1.88 -1.71 25.47
N TRP A 15 -1.80 -2.14 26.74
CA TRP A 15 -1.20 -1.37 27.82
C TRP A 15 0.25 -1.02 27.51
N LEU A 16 1.09 -2.01 27.16
CA LEU A 16 2.52 -1.81 26.90
C LEU A 16 2.76 -0.84 25.73
N ALA A 17 1.98 -0.93 24.66
CA ALA A 17 2.04 -0.04 23.50
C ALA A 17 1.71 1.42 23.84
N ASN A 18 1.02 1.68 24.96
CA ASN A 18 0.51 3.01 25.31
C ASN A 18 1.22 3.65 26.52
N ILE A 19 2.32 3.08 26.97
CA ILE A 19 3.08 3.68 28.10
C ILE A 19 3.84 4.90 27.61
N SER A 20 3.44 6.06 28.09
CA SER A 20 4.08 7.32 27.72
C SER A 20 5.58 7.32 28.08
N GLY A 21 6.42 7.70 27.13
CA GLY A 21 7.88 7.78 27.31
C GLY A 21 8.61 6.44 27.27
N VAL A 22 7.93 5.35 26.93
CA VAL A 22 8.56 4.06 26.59
C VAL A 22 8.51 3.93 25.08
N GLY A 23 9.65 4.07 24.42
CA GLY A 23 9.75 4.02 22.96
C GLY A 23 9.71 2.61 22.41
N THR A 24 9.39 2.47 21.11
CA THR A 24 9.28 1.20 20.39
C THR A 24 10.53 0.32 20.56
N LYS A 25 11.74 0.90 20.53
CA LYS A 25 12.99 0.15 20.76
C LYS A 25 13.01 -0.55 22.12
N THR A 26 12.60 0.15 23.17
CA THR A 26 12.52 -0.43 24.53
C THR A 26 11.46 -1.53 24.58
N ILE A 27 10.31 -1.34 23.95
CA ILE A 27 9.24 -2.34 23.88
C ILE A 27 9.74 -3.59 23.15
N HIS A 28 10.49 -3.45 22.05
CA HIS A 28 11.09 -4.58 21.34
C HIS A 28 12.10 -5.34 22.21
N GLN A 29 12.93 -4.65 22.98
CA GLN A 29 13.84 -5.30 23.93
C GLN A 29 13.06 -6.07 25.00
N LEU A 30 12.05 -5.47 25.59
CA LEU A 30 11.18 -6.13 26.56
C LEU A 30 10.54 -7.37 25.96
N TYR A 31 9.97 -7.29 24.77
CA TYR A 31 9.38 -8.43 24.09
C TYR A 31 10.40 -9.55 23.82
N LYS A 32 11.60 -9.17 23.36
CA LYS A 32 12.68 -10.11 23.10
C LYS A 32 13.09 -10.93 24.35
N TYR A 33 13.15 -10.29 25.52
CA TYR A 33 13.59 -10.95 26.75
C TYR A 33 12.45 -11.62 27.52
N CYS A 34 11.28 -11.01 27.51
CA CYS A 34 10.14 -11.49 28.32
C CYS A 34 9.18 -12.39 27.54
N GLY A 35 9.21 -12.34 26.20
CA GLY A 35 8.35 -13.13 25.31
C GLY A 35 6.90 -12.66 25.23
N SER A 36 6.39 -11.92 26.21
CA SER A 36 5.03 -11.38 26.20
C SER A 36 4.88 -10.10 27.02
N ALA A 37 3.91 -9.26 26.67
CA ALA A 37 3.56 -8.08 27.44
C ALA A 37 3.02 -8.42 28.85
N LYS A 38 2.39 -9.58 29.01
CA LYS A 38 1.92 -10.06 30.30
C LYS A 38 3.09 -10.30 31.26
N THR A 39 4.14 -10.97 30.80
CA THR A 39 5.38 -11.15 31.58
C THR A 39 5.97 -9.81 32.02
N VAL A 40 6.03 -8.83 31.09
CA VAL A 40 6.48 -7.46 31.42
C VAL A 40 5.59 -6.82 32.49
N TYR A 41 4.29 -7.06 32.43
CA TYR A 41 3.34 -6.53 33.41
C TYR A 41 3.56 -7.18 34.81
N GLU A 42 3.92 -8.43 34.88
CA GLU A 42 4.15 -9.17 36.13
C GLU A 42 5.50 -8.82 36.81
N MET A 43 6.51 -8.39 36.04
CA MET A 43 7.84 -8.07 36.56
C MET A 43 7.86 -6.77 37.39
N SER A 44 8.72 -6.70 38.40
CA SER A 44 9.01 -5.50 39.18
C SER A 44 9.90 -4.52 38.41
N ALA A 45 9.92 -3.23 38.83
CA ALA A 45 10.82 -2.24 38.23
C ALA A 45 12.30 -2.64 38.32
N ARG A 46 12.70 -3.31 39.42
CA ARG A 46 14.06 -3.81 39.63
C ARG A 46 14.44 -4.90 38.61
N GLU A 47 13.55 -5.84 38.37
CA GLU A 47 13.77 -6.90 37.36
C GLU A 47 13.85 -6.32 35.95
N LEU A 48 12.92 -5.39 35.61
CA LEU A 48 12.92 -4.72 34.31
C LEU A 48 14.21 -3.92 34.05
N SER A 49 14.76 -3.24 35.06
CA SER A 49 15.99 -2.44 34.91
C SER A 49 17.24 -3.30 34.72
N GLN A 50 17.19 -4.59 35.03
CA GLN A 50 18.30 -5.52 34.76
C GLN A 50 18.33 -6.02 33.32
N LEU A 51 17.27 -5.79 32.54
CA LEU A 51 17.21 -6.22 31.13
C LEU A 51 18.06 -5.28 30.27
N TYR A 52 18.85 -5.88 29.36
CA TYR A 52 19.69 -5.10 28.45
C TYR A 52 18.84 -4.17 27.57
N GLY A 53 19.20 -2.91 27.51
CA GLY A 53 18.51 -1.88 26.71
C GLY A 53 17.26 -1.29 27.39
N VAL A 54 16.98 -1.64 28.66
CA VAL A 54 15.92 -1.03 29.46
C VAL A 54 16.58 -0.12 30.51
N THR A 55 16.29 1.18 30.44
CA THR A 55 16.80 2.15 31.40
C THR A 55 16.00 2.08 32.70
N GLU A 56 16.60 2.50 33.83
CA GLU A 56 15.89 2.63 35.11
C GLU A 56 14.65 3.51 34.97
N GLU A 57 14.76 4.61 34.22
CA GLU A 57 13.65 5.50 33.95
C GLU A 57 12.50 4.80 33.23
N SER A 58 12.80 4.01 32.20
CA SER A 58 11.80 3.21 31.48
C SER A 58 11.15 2.17 32.41
N ALA A 59 11.93 1.47 33.23
CA ALA A 59 11.42 0.51 34.20
C ALA A 59 10.49 1.15 35.22
N MET A 60 10.83 2.35 35.71
CA MET A 60 9.98 3.11 36.64
C MET A 60 8.68 3.58 35.94
N ARG A 61 8.74 4.07 34.70
CA ARG A 61 7.56 4.46 33.93
C ARG A 61 6.61 3.28 33.71
N ILE A 62 7.13 2.09 33.41
CA ILE A 62 6.34 0.88 33.27
C ILE A 62 5.67 0.50 34.60
N SER A 63 6.42 0.55 35.70
CA SER A 63 5.88 0.26 37.04
C SER A 63 4.80 1.24 37.46
N ASP A 64 4.96 2.52 37.18
CA ASP A 64 3.96 3.55 37.48
C ASP A 64 2.73 3.43 36.59
N ALA A 65 2.92 3.06 35.31
CA ALA A 65 1.82 2.81 34.40
C ALA A 65 0.91 1.68 34.91
N LYS A 66 1.46 0.61 35.51
CA LYS A 66 0.66 -0.49 36.10
C LYS A 66 -0.35 0.01 37.13
N LYS A 67 0.04 0.97 37.97
CA LYS A 67 -0.80 1.49 39.06
C LYS A 67 -1.90 2.42 38.58
N LYS A 68 -1.66 3.10 37.43
CA LYS A 68 -2.53 4.15 36.91
C LYS A 68 -3.41 3.73 35.75
N TRP A 69 -3.07 2.61 35.10
CA TRP A 69 -3.73 2.16 33.88
C TRP A 69 -4.88 1.22 34.19
N ASP A 70 -6.08 1.64 33.86
CA ASP A 70 -7.27 0.79 33.86
C ASP A 70 -7.27 -0.07 32.58
N LEU A 71 -6.81 -1.32 32.71
CA LEU A 71 -6.67 -2.26 31.58
C LEU A 71 -8.01 -2.49 30.87
N TYR A 72 -9.05 -2.82 31.63
CA TYR A 72 -10.35 -3.18 31.08
C TYR A 72 -11.12 -1.97 30.57
N GLY A 73 -11.25 -0.93 31.37
CA GLY A 73 -12.02 0.25 30.98
C GLY A 73 -11.42 1.02 29.80
N LYS A 74 -10.09 1.01 29.63
CA LYS A 74 -9.45 1.59 28.44
C LYS A 74 -9.65 0.73 27.21
N TRP A 75 -9.64 -0.59 27.34
CA TRP A 75 -9.93 -1.50 26.27
C TRP A 75 -11.39 -1.40 25.81
N GLU A 76 -12.33 -1.42 26.74
CA GLU A 76 -13.75 -1.25 26.44
C GLU A 76 -14.03 0.05 25.71
N ARG A 77 -13.39 1.14 26.15
CA ARG A 77 -13.49 2.43 25.45
C ARG A 77 -12.92 2.41 24.03
N LEU A 78 -11.84 1.65 23.79
CA LEU A 78 -11.29 1.46 22.44
C LEU A 78 -12.31 0.73 21.56
N VAL A 79 -12.79 -0.40 22.03
CA VAL A 79 -13.72 -1.27 21.30
C VAL A 79 -15.07 -0.59 21.05
N SER A 80 -15.60 0.14 22.04
CA SER A 80 -16.87 0.88 21.88
C SER A 80 -16.82 1.99 20.82
N ARG A 81 -15.61 2.44 20.44
CA ARG A 81 -15.38 3.38 19.34
C ARG A 81 -15.23 2.68 17.99
N GLY A 82 -15.46 1.37 17.91
CA GLY A 82 -15.25 0.59 16.69
C GLY A 82 -13.78 0.44 16.28
N ILE A 83 -12.84 0.68 17.20
CA ILE A 83 -11.40 0.59 16.95
C ILE A 83 -10.90 -0.73 17.49
N SER A 84 -10.18 -1.46 16.65
CA SER A 84 -9.48 -2.68 17.01
C SER A 84 -7.98 -2.43 17.18
N PHE A 85 -7.32 -3.32 17.89
CA PHE A 85 -5.87 -3.29 18.10
C PHE A 85 -5.28 -4.68 17.87
N VAL A 86 -4.10 -4.71 17.28
CA VAL A 86 -3.30 -5.93 17.12
C VAL A 86 -1.84 -5.63 17.47
N SER A 87 -1.18 -6.53 18.18
CA SER A 87 0.24 -6.40 18.48
C SER A 87 1.06 -7.49 17.78
N LEU A 88 2.37 -7.27 17.74
CA LEU A 88 3.34 -8.21 17.20
C LEU A 88 3.22 -9.64 17.82
N GLU A 89 2.61 -9.74 18.99
CA GLU A 89 2.39 -11.01 19.69
C GLU A 89 1.26 -11.86 19.09
N GLN A 90 0.26 -11.22 18.44
CA GLN A 90 -0.90 -11.93 17.94
C GLN A 90 -0.66 -12.60 16.58
N PRO A 91 -1.28 -13.78 16.34
CA PRO A 91 -1.15 -14.53 15.09
C PRO A 91 -1.63 -13.74 13.85
N ASN A 92 -2.66 -12.91 14.02
CA ASN A 92 -3.27 -12.10 12.95
C ASN A 92 -2.53 -10.79 12.67
N TYR A 93 -1.40 -10.51 13.35
CA TYR A 93 -0.56 -9.36 13.00
C TYR A 93 -0.02 -9.53 11.58
N PRO A 94 -0.02 -8.46 10.73
CA PRO A 94 0.42 -8.54 9.34
C PRO A 94 1.82 -9.13 9.21
N LYS A 95 1.93 -10.31 8.56
CA LYS A 95 3.19 -11.06 8.48
C LYS A 95 4.33 -10.25 7.86
N ARG A 96 4.01 -9.46 6.81
CA ARG A 96 4.99 -8.61 6.11
C ARG A 96 5.68 -7.61 7.03
N LEU A 97 4.97 -7.09 8.04
CA LEU A 97 5.54 -6.13 8.98
C LEU A 97 6.46 -6.78 10.02
N ARG A 98 6.34 -8.10 10.28
CA ARG A 98 7.21 -8.81 11.23
C ARG A 98 8.68 -8.81 10.82
N HIS A 99 8.93 -8.71 9.53
CA HIS A 99 10.29 -8.79 8.95
C HIS A 99 10.97 -7.43 8.80
N LEU A 100 10.30 -6.35 9.18
CA LEU A 100 10.92 -5.03 9.19
C LEU A 100 12.02 -4.95 10.25
N TYR A 101 13.02 -4.12 10.00
CA TYR A 101 14.06 -3.81 11.00
C TYR A 101 13.46 -3.18 12.27
N ASP A 102 12.46 -2.32 12.10
CA ASP A 102 11.71 -1.65 13.19
C ASP A 102 10.20 -1.85 12.97
N PRO A 103 9.68 -3.06 13.27
CA PRO A 103 8.26 -3.35 13.09
C PRO A 103 7.43 -2.57 14.11
N PRO A 104 6.24 -2.04 13.76
CA PRO A 104 5.34 -1.47 14.75
C PRO A 104 4.95 -2.55 15.76
N TYR A 105 5.17 -2.28 17.05
CA TYR A 105 4.79 -3.25 18.09
C TYR A 105 3.27 -3.43 18.16
N GLY A 106 2.51 -2.38 17.97
CA GLY A 106 1.06 -2.39 17.96
C GLY A 106 0.50 -1.57 16.81
N LEU A 107 -0.62 -2.01 16.27
CA LEU A 107 -1.38 -1.33 15.24
C LEU A 107 -2.84 -1.21 15.67
N TYR A 108 -3.36 0.00 15.62
CA TYR A 108 -4.79 0.27 15.64
C TYR A 108 -5.35 0.10 14.24
N TYR A 109 -6.56 -0.46 14.13
CA TYR A 109 -7.21 -0.59 12.84
C TYR A 109 -8.73 -0.44 12.92
N ILE A 110 -9.31 0.04 11.83
CA ILE A 110 -10.75 0.09 11.58
C ILE A 110 -11.00 -0.62 10.26
N GLY A 111 -12.04 -1.44 10.17
CA GLY A 111 -12.26 -2.33 9.04
C GLY A 111 -11.47 -3.63 9.18
N GLN A 112 -10.72 -4.02 8.16
CA GLN A 112 -9.94 -5.26 8.10
C GLN A 112 -8.44 -4.99 8.13
N LEU A 113 -7.66 -5.94 8.65
CA LEU A 113 -6.23 -5.96 8.44
C LEU A 113 -5.91 -6.39 6.99
N PRO A 114 -4.81 -5.90 6.39
CA PRO A 114 -4.39 -6.33 5.07
C PRO A 114 -4.17 -7.84 5.03
N PRO A 115 -4.80 -8.55 4.07
CA PRO A 115 -4.58 -9.97 3.88
C PRO A 115 -3.18 -10.26 3.33
N ASP A 116 -2.79 -11.52 3.36
CA ASP A 116 -1.52 -11.98 2.78
C ASP A 116 -1.68 -12.25 1.25
N THR A 117 -2.25 -11.28 0.54
CA THR A 117 -2.46 -11.27 -0.91
C THR A 117 -1.60 -10.20 -1.55
N PRO A 118 -1.34 -10.28 -2.87
CA PRO A 118 -0.54 -9.27 -3.55
C PRO A 118 -0.97 -7.83 -3.28
N SER A 119 0.00 -6.96 -3.10
CA SER A 119 -0.23 -5.58 -2.69
C SER A 119 0.80 -4.63 -3.31
N ALA A 120 0.36 -3.43 -3.65
CA ALA A 120 1.22 -2.38 -4.17
C ALA A 120 1.03 -1.07 -3.39
N GLY A 121 2.14 -0.47 -3.00
CA GLY A 121 2.16 0.87 -2.46
C GLY A 121 2.00 1.91 -3.58
N VAL A 122 1.07 2.85 -3.45
CA VAL A 122 0.88 3.93 -4.43
C VAL A 122 1.05 5.26 -3.71
N VAL A 123 2.14 5.96 -3.98
CA VAL A 123 2.47 7.23 -3.31
C VAL A 123 3.01 8.28 -4.28
N GLY A 124 2.96 9.56 -3.87
CA GLY A 124 3.51 10.62 -4.72
C GLY A 124 3.24 12.03 -4.21
N ALA A 125 3.16 12.98 -5.14
CA ALA A 125 2.98 14.38 -4.84
C ALA A 125 1.62 14.68 -4.19
N ARG A 126 1.64 15.45 -3.09
CA ARG A 126 0.40 15.95 -2.44
C ARG A 126 -0.36 16.95 -3.31
N ASN A 127 0.39 17.78 -4.04
CA ASN A 127 -0.13 18.71 -5.04
C ASN A 127 0.26 18.16 -6.41
N CYS A 128 -0.44 17.13 -6.87
CA CYS A 128 -0.20 16.50 -8.14
C CYS A 128 -0.81 17.30 -9.30
N SER A 129 -0.29 17.08 -10.50
CA SER A 129 -0.85 17.61 -11.74
C SER A 129 -2.14 16.84 -12.16
N SER A 130 -2.82 17.34 -13.20
CA SER A 130 -3.92 16.59 -13.82
C SER A 130 -3.47 15.25 -14.39
N TYR A 131 -2.22 15.17 -14.88
CA TYR A 131 -1.61 13.92 -15.34
C TYR A 131 -1.42 12.94 -14.17
N GLY A 132 -0.79 13.39 -13.08
CA GLY A 132 -0.58 12.56 -11.88
C GLY A 132 -1.88 12.05 -11.31
N LYS A 133 -2.92 12.91 -11.22
CA LYS A 133 -4.27 12.50 -10.83
C LYS A 133 -4.80 11.37 -11.72
N LYS A 134 -4.74 11.55 -13.06
CA LYS A 134 -5.22 10.55 -14.02
C LYS A 134 -4.46 9.23 -13.89
N MET A 135 -3.13 9.30 -13.72
CA MET A 135 -2.30 8.09 -13.57
C MET A 135 -2.60 7.37 -12.24
N ALA A 136 -2.74 8.08 -11.13
CA ALA A 136 -3.05 7.48 -9.84
C ALA A 136 -4.42 6.75 -9.85
N LEU A 137 -5.43 7.37 -10.43
CA LEU A 137 -6.75 6.74 -10.62
C LEU A 137 -6.66 5.49 -11.50
N ARG A 138 -5.99 5.60 -12.66
CA ARG A 138 -5.85 4.49 -13.61
C ARG A 138 -5.06 3.32 -13.01
N ILE A 139 -3.93 3.60 -12.38
CA ILE A 139 -3.10 2.58 -11.73
C ILE A 139 -3.86 1.94 -10.57
N GLY A 140 -4.48 2.72 -9.69
CA GLY A 140 -5.29 2.20 -8.60
C GLY A 140 -6.41 1.31 -9.09
N LYS A 141 -7.13 1.72 -10.14
CA LYS A 141 -8.22 0.93 -10.75
C LYS A 141 -7.72 -0.38 -11.34
N CYS A 142 -6.61 -0.35 -12.08
CA CYS A 142 -6.01 -1.55 -12.65
C CYS A 142 -5.58 -2.53 -11.54
N LEU A 143 -4.90 -2.05 -10.49
CA LEU A 143 -4.51 -2.87 -9.35
C LEU A 143 -5.75 -3.50 -8.69
N GLY A 144 -6.77 -2.67 -8.38
CA GLY A 144 -8.00 -3.13 -7.73
C GLY A 144 -8.74 -4.18 -8.53
N SER A 145 -8.93 -3.97 -9.85
CA SER A 145 -9.63 -4.91 -10.73
C SER A 145 -8.88 -6.24 -10.94
N ASN A 146 -7.56 -6.28 -10.66
CA ASN A 146 -6.74 -7.49 -10.71
C ASN A 146 -6.49 -8.12 -9.32
N GLY A 147 -7.21 -7.71 -8.29
CA GLY A 147 -7.12 -8.28 -6.95
C GLY A 147 -5.86 -7.87 -6.16
N VAL A 148 -5.12 -6.85 -6.63
CA VAL A 148 -3.99 -6.27 -5.90
C VAL A 148 -4.48 -5.26 -4.89
N CYS A 149 -4.12 -5.43 -3.62
CA CYS A 149 -4.44 -4.46 -2.58
C CYS A 149 -3.60 -3.18 -2.75
N VAL A 150 -4.25 -2.02 -2.75
CA VAL A 150 -3.53 -0.74 -2.77
C VAL A 150 -3.24 -0.29 -1.34
N ILE A 151 -1.97 -0.03 -1.03
CA ILE A 151 -1.52 0.49 0.26
C ILE A 151 -1.05 1.93 0.06
N SER A 152 -1.58 2.86 0.84
CA SER A 152 -1.14 4.25 0.74
C SER A 152 -1.36 5.02 2.04
N GLY A 153 -1.07 6.32 2.03
CA GLY A 153 -1.04 7.16 3.23
C GLY A 153 -2.24 8.08 3.43
N LEU A 154 -3.26 7.99 2.58
CA LEU A 154 -4.42 8.89 2.60
C LEU A 154 -4.06 10.38 2.53
N ALA A 155 -2.86 10.73 2.08
CA ALA A 155 -2.48 12.12 1.87
C ALA A 155 -3.23 12.73 0.68
N ARG A 156 -3.23 14.09 0.58
CA ARG A 156 -3.72 14.76 -0.62
C ARG A 156 -3.01 14.24 -1.87
N GLY A 157 -3.62 14.41 -3.01
CA GLY A 157 -3.03 14.11 -4.32
C GLY A 157 -2.95 12.61 -4.60
N ILE A 158 -1.77 12.13 -4.93
CA ILE A 158 -1.56 10.77 -5.44
C ILE A 158 -2.12 9.69 -4.51
N ASP A 159 -1.86 9.78 -3.21
CA ASP A 159 -2.34 8.81 -2.24
C ASP A 159 -3.87 8.67 -2.28
N GLY A 160 -4.59 9.80 -2.19
CA GLY A 160 -6.05 9.81 -2.22
C GLY A 160 -6.62 9.28 -3.55
N TYR A 161 -6.03 9.67 -4.69
CA TYR A 161 -6.47 9.19 -6.00
C TYR A 161 -6.12 7.72 -6.23
N GLY A 162 -5.01 7.22 -5.68
CA GLY A 162 -4.66 5.81 -5.69
C GLY A 162 -5.70 4.96 -4.96
N HIS A 163 -6.11 5.38 -3.76
CA HIS A 163 -7.20 4.75 -3.02
C HIS A 163 -8.53 4.79 -3.79
N GLN A 164 -8.90 5.96 -4.31
CA GLN A 164 -10.12 6.11 -5.09
C GLN A 164 -10.14 5.19 -6.30
N GLY A 165 -9.04 5.13 -7.06
CA GLY A 165 -8.91 4.22 -8.19
C GLY A 165 -9.09 2.76 -7.79
N ALA A 166 -8.48 2.31 -6.69
CA ALA A 166 -8.64 0.94 -6.20
C ALA A 166 -10.09 0.59 -5.87
N LEU A 167 -10.81 1.50 -5.22
CA LEU A 167 -12.24 1.35 -4.91
C LEU A 167 -13.09 1.31 -6.19
N GLU A 168 -12.81 2.18 -7.17
CA GLU A 168 -13.48 2.18 -8.49
C GLU A 168 -13.21 0.88 -9.27
N GLY A 169 -12.06 0.24 -9.04
CA GLY A 169 -11.73 -1.09 -9.59
C GLY A 169 -12.35 -2.26 -8.83
N GLY A 170 -13.14 -2.01 -7.77
CA GLY A 170 -13.72 -3.04 -6.92
C GLY A 170 -12.73 -3.75 -6.00
N GLY A 171 -11.48 -3.24 -5.92
CA GLY A 171 -10.42 -3.81 -5.11
C GLY A 171 -10.41 -3.32 -3.66
N LYS A 172 -9.62 -4.00 -2.83
CA LYS A 172 -9.37 -3.58 -1.45
C LYS A 172 -8.24 -2.55 -1.40
N THR A 173 -8.39 -1.60 -0.48
CA THR A 173 -7.33 -0.63 -0.23
C THR A 173 -7.17 -0.35 1.26
N TYR A 174 -5.95 -0.04 1.67
CA TYR A 174 -5.58 0.13 3.08
C TYR A 174 -4.83 1.44 3.27
N ALA A 175 -5.38 2.30 4.12
CA ALA A 175 -4.76 3.57 4.45
C ALA A 175 -3.96 3.44 5.75
N VAL A 176 -2.68 3.79 5.69
CA VAL A 176 -1.84 3.89 6.88
C VAL A 176 -1.77 5.36 7.29
N LEU A 177 -2.09 5.70 8.53
CA LEU A 177 -2.15 7.09 9.00
C LEU A 177 -0.89 7.51 9.77
N GLY A 178 -0.54 8.79 9.69
CA GLY A 178 0.49 9.43 10.52
C GLY A 178 -0.10 10.25 11.67
N CYS A 179 -1.23 9.79 12.23
CA CYS A 179 -1.95 10.39 13.36
C CYS A 179 -2.83 9.33 14.02
N GLY A 180 -3.54 9.68 15.06
CA GLY A 180 -4.50 8.78 15.71
C GLY A 180 -5.51 8.24 14.73
N ILE A 181 -5.85 6.95 14.88
CA ILE A 181 -6.66 6.19 13.93
C ILE A 181 -8.01 6.83 13.59
N ASN A 182 -8.61 7.53 14.54
CA ASN A 182 -9.91 8.20 14.41
C ASN A 182 -9.83 9.64 13.90
N ILE A 183 -8.63 10.11 13.53
CA ILE A 183 -8.43 11.45 13.00
C ILE A 183 -8.36 11.38 11.49
N VAL A 184 -9.35 11.95 10.82
CA VAL A 184 -9.33 12.09 9.36
C VAL A 184 -8.38 13.22 8.97
N TYR A 185 -7.26 12.86 8.36
CA TYR A 185 -6.29 13.83 7.88
C TYR A 185 -5.78 13.46 6.49
N PRO A 186 -5.98 14.32 5.48
CA PRO A 186 -6.59 15.64 5.56
C PRO A 186 -8.14 15.57 5.72
N PRO A 187 -8.79 16.61 6.30
CA PRO A 187 -10.23 16.58 6.60
C PRO A 187 -11.13 16.37 5.39
N GLU A 188 -10.74 16.86 4.21
CA GLU A 188 -11.47 16.68 2.95
C GLU A 188 -11.58 15.23 2.48
N HIS A 189 -10.78 14.32 3.02
CA HIS A 189 -10.83 12.88 2.71
C HIS A 189 -11.80 12.09 3.60
N GLY A 190 -12.75 12.76 4.31
CA GLY A 190 -13.71 12.09 5.19
C GLY A 190 -14.49 10.97 4.50
N ALA A 191 -15.13 11.27 3.37
CA ALA A 191 -15.89 10.26 2.62
C ALA A 191 -14.98 9.12 2.10
N LEU A 192 -13.76 9.43 1.65
CA LEU A 192 -12.81 8.42 1.20
C LEU A 192 -12.34 7.53 2.36
N TYR A 193 -12.10 8.10 3.54
CA TYR A 193 -11.75 7.37 4.76
C TYR A 193 -12.84 6.33 5.10
N GLU A 194 -14.11 6.70 5.08
CA GLU A 194 -15.23 5.80 5.37
C GLU A 194 -15.34 4.68 4.34
N GLN A 195 -15.15 4.98 3.05
CA GLN A 195 -15.16 3.97 1.99
C GLN A 195 -14.01 2.97 2.15
N ILE A 196 -12.80 3.44 2.47
CA ILE A 196 -11.64 2.58 2.73
C ILE A 196 -11.89 1.70 3.95
N ALA A 197 -12.42 2.26 5.03
CA ALA A 197 -12.76 1.50 6.24
C ALA A 197 -13.79 0.39 5.97
N ALA A 198 -14.75 0.63 5.07
CA ALA A 198 -15.79 -0.32 4.71
C ALA A 198 -15.30 -1.45 3.79
N GLN A 199 -14.43 -1.16 2.80
CA GLN A 199 -14.00 -2.14 1.79
C GLN A 199 -12.61 -2.73 2.02
N GLY A 200 -11.83 -2.12 2.91
CA GLY A 200 -10.48 -2.54 3.27
C GLY A 200 -10.20 -2.25 4.72
N GLY A 201 -9.33 -1.28 5.00
CA GLY A 201 -9.06 -0.88 6.38
C GLY A 201 -8.19 0.36 6.52
N ILE A 202 -8.32 0.97 7.67
CA ILE A 202 -7.48 2.07 8.13
C ILE A 202 -6.54 1.53 9.20
N LEU A 203 -5.26 1.89 9.14
CA LEU A 203 -4.26 1.46 10.09
C LEU A 203 -3.52 2.66 10.67
N SER A 204 -3.13 2.56 11.92
CA SER A 204 -2.23 3.53 12.55
C SER A 204 -1.39 2.88 13.65
N GLU A 205 -0.11 3.28 13.75
CA GLU A 205 0.74 2.96 14.90
C GLU A 205 0.45 3.90 16.10
N TYR A 206 -0.25 5.00 15.84
CA TYR A 206 -0.52 6.03 16.85
C TYR A 206 -1.87 5.80 17.54
N PRO A 207 -1.93 6.00 18.88
CA PRO A 207 -3.15 5.83 19.64
C PRO A 207 -4.26 6.79 19.16
N PRO A 208 -5.53 6.44 19.41
CA PRO A 208 -6.65 7.35 19.16
C PRO A 208 -6.42 8.74 19.75
N ASP A 209 -6.98 9.75 19.08
CA ASP A 209 -6.93 11.16 19.45
C ASP A 209 -5.54 11.81 19.35
N MET A 210 -4.50 11.10 18.89
CA MET A 210 -3.17 11.66 18.69
C MET A 210 -3.14 12.57 17.45
N PRO A 211 -2.89 13.89 17.60
CA PRO A 211 -2.94 14.82 16.48
C PRO A 211 -1.83 14.54 15.46
N PRO A 212 -2.02 14.91 14.17
CA PRO A 212 -0.99 14.78 13.17
C PRO A 212 0.21 15.68 13.49
N SER A 213 1.41 15.13 13.29
CA SER A 213 2.67 15.87 13.45
C SER A 213 3.59 15.62 12.26
N PRO A 214 4.36 16.64 11.80
CA PRO A 214 5.26 16.48 10.65
C PRO A 214 6.20 15.28 10.75
N GLY A 215 6.71 14.97 11.96
CA GLY A 215 7.63 13.85 12.18
C GLY A 215 6.98 12.46 12.06
N TYR A 216 5.66 12.35 12.19
CA TYR A 216 4.96 11.06 12.15
C TYR A 216 4.79 10.53 10.72
N PHE A 217 4.70 11.40 9.72
CA PHE A 217 4.51 10.98 8.34
C PHE A 217 5.69 10.20 7.78
N PRO A 218 6.97 10.63 7.94
CA PRO A 218 8.12 9.83 7.56
C PRO A 218 8.20 8.49 8.30
N MET A 219 7.92 8.48 9.60
CA MET A 219 7.95 7.25 10.40
C MET A 219 6.88 6.24 9.94
N ARG A 220 5.69 6.72 9.57
CA ARG A 220 4.62 5.91 9.04
C ARG A 220 4.97 5.27 7.68
N ASN A 221 5.77 5.94 6.84
CA ASN A 221 6.04 5.48 5.46
C ASN A 221 6.66 4.08 5.40
N ARG A 222 7.46 3.68 6.42
CA ARG A 222 7.99 2.31 6.52
C ARG A 222 6.92 1.24 6.63
N ILE A 223 5.74 1.60 7.13
CA ILE A 223 4.60 0.68 7.23
C ILE A 223 3.91 0.54 5.86
N ILE A 224 3.81 1.63 5.08
CA ILE A 224 3.28 1.57 3.72
C ILE A 224 4.13 0.63 2.86
N SER A 225 5.45 0.88 2.80
CA SER A 225 6.37 0.02 2.04
C SER A 225 6.41 -1.40 2.59
N GLY A 226 6.39 -1.56 3.92
CA GLY A 226 6.41 -2.86 4.58
C GLY A 226 5.20 -3.75 4.29
N LEU A 227 4.02 -3.16 4.11
CA LEU A 227 2.79 -3.86 3.74
C LEU A 227 2.72 -4.17 2.23
N SER A 228 3.56 -3.57 1.41
CA SER A 228 3.54 -3.67 -0.04
C SER A 228 4.54 -4.70 -0.55
N ASP A 229 4.23 -5.37 -1.66
CA ASP A 229 5.19 -6.21 -2.39
C ASP A 229 6.02 -5.36 -3.35
N ALA A 230 5.42 -4.31 -3.92
CA ALA A 230 6.08 -3.32 -4.76
C ALA A 230 5.60 -1.90 -4.41
N LEU A 231 6.40 -0.89 -4.71
CA LEU A 231 6.07 0.51 -4.49
C LEU A 231 6.05 1.29 -5.81
N ILE A 232 4.97 2.02 -6.05
CA ILE A 232 4.79 2.86 -7.24
C ILE A 232 4.84 4.32 -6.84
N ILE A 233 5.75 5.08 -7.46
CA ILE A 233 5.89 6.52 -7.28
C ILE A 233 5.29 7.24 -8.48
N ILE A 234 4.27 8.06 -8.23
CA ILE A 234 3.61 8.88 -9.25
C ILE A 234 3.81 10.34 -8.90
N GLU A 235 4.54 11.06 -9.72
CA GLU A 235 4.97 12.44 -9.48
C GLU A 235 5.67 12.66 -8.13
N ALA A 236 6.91 13.07 -8.20
CA ALA A 236 7.70 13.47 -7.04
C ALA A 236 8.67 14.60 -7.43
N LYS A 237 8.73 15.67 -6.63
CA LYS A 237 9.82 16.64 -6.70
C LYS A 237 11.10 16.01 -6.14
N GLN A 238 12.28 16.58 -6.45
CA GLN A 238 13.58 16.09 -5.95
C GLN A 238 13.65 15.95 -4.41
N LYS A 239 12.89 16.75 -3.66
CA LYS A 239 12.81 16.71 -2.19
C LYS A 239 11.38 16.41 -1.76
N SER A 240 10.81 15.33 -2.26
CA SER A 240 9.45 14.89 -1.92
C SER A 240 9.47 13.91 -0.76
N GLY A 241 8.48 14.01 0.15
CA GLY A 241 8.27 13.00 1.20
C GLY A 241 7.95 11.60 0.67
N SER A 242 7.47 11.47 -0.57
CA SER A 242 7.27 10.17 -1.22
C SER A 242 8.58 9.45 -1.54
N LEU A 243 9.69 10.19 -1.74
CA LEU A 243 11.01 9.60 -1.93
C LEU A 243 11.51 8.91 -0.65
N ILE A 244 11.14 9.41 0.53
CA ILE A 244 11.42 8.73 1.81
C ILE A 244 10.73 7.35 1.84
N THR A 245 9.53 7.23 1.24
CA THR A 245 8.86 5.92 1.13
C THR A 245 9.60 5.00 0.15
N ALA A 246 10.17 5.56 -0.93
CA ALA A 246 11.01 4.79 -1.86
C ALA A 246 12.28 4.29 -1.17
N ASP A 247 12.95 5.14 -0.37
CA ASP A 247 14.12 4.73 0.41
C ASP A 247 13.76 3.60 1.39
N CYS A 248 12.65 3.72 2.12
CA CYS A 248 12.16 2.64 3.00
C CYS A 248 11.90 1.34 2.23
N ALA A 249 11.30 1.42 1.02
CA ALA A 249 11.03 0.25 0.20
C ALA A 249 12.33 -0.45 -0.25
N LEU A 250 13.30 0.32 -0.71
CA LEU A 250 14.62 -0.20 -1.11
C LEU A 250 15.37 -0.84 0.07
N GLU A 251 15.37 -0.20 1.25
CA GLU A 251 15.95 -0.78 2.47
C GLU A 251 15.26 -2.09 2.90
N GLN A 252 13.99 -2.25 2.56
CA GLN A 252 13.19 -3.44 2.81
C GLN A 252 13.28 -4.48 1.68
N GLY A 253 14.12 -4.26 0.67
CA GLY A 253 14.31 -5.17 -0.47
C GLY A 253 13.08 -5.27 -1.38
N LYS A 254 12.29 -4.20 -1.49
CA LYS A 254 11.10 -4.14 -2.34
C LYS A 254 11.41 -3.50 -3.68
N ASP A 255 10.72 -3.96 -4.73
CA ASP A 255 10.80 -3.34 -6.03
C ASP A 255 10.13 -1.96 -6.02
N VAL A 256 10.80 -0.99 -6.63
CA VAL A 256 10.31 0.39 -6.75
C VAL A 256 10.13 0.72 -8.22
N TYR A 257 8.93 1.15 -8.58
CA TYR A 257 8.56 1.60 -9.90
C TYR A 257 8.25 3.09 -9.89
N ALA A 258 8.64 3.80 -10.92
CA ALA A 258 8.37 5.22 -11.05
C ALA A 258 7.73 5.53 -12.41
N VAL A 259 6.67 6.32 -12.37
CA VAL A 259 6.02 6.83 -13.59
C VAL A 259 6.90 7.90 -14.20
N PRO A 260 7.35 7.75 -15.46
CA PRO A 260 8.21 8.72 -16.12
C PRO A 260 7.44 9.99 -16.45
N GLY A 261 8.16 11.09 -16.58
CA GLY A 261 7.57 12.35 -16.99
C GLY A 261 8.56 13.28 -17.68
N ARG A 262 8.11 14.47 -18.07
CA ARG A 262 8.91 15.43 -18.82
C ARG A 262 10.10 15.90 -17.98
N MET A 263 11.28 16.03 -18.61
CA MET A 263 12.50 16.54 -17.95
C MET A 263 12.35 17.97 -17.41
N THR A 264 11.48 18.77 -18.03
CA THR A 264 11.21 20.14 -17.64
C THR A 264 10.15 20.30 -16.56
N ASP A 265 9.49 19.19 -16.16
CA ASP A 265 8.46 19.22 -15.14
C ASP A 265 9.05 18.93 -13.75
N PRO A 266 8.97 19.89 -12.81
CA PRO A 266 9.47 19.69 -11.46
C PRO A 266 8.83 18.51 -10.71
N LEU A 267 7.58 18.12 -11.04
CA LEU A 267 6.89 16.99 -10.44
C LEU A 267 7.39 15.64 -10.96
N SER A 268 8.04 15.63 -12.12
CA SER A 268 8.65 14.42 -12.69
C SER A 268 10.11 14.22 -12.26
N ALA A 269 10.75 15.25 -11.71
CA ALA A 269 12.19 15.24 -11.44
C ALA A 269 12.61 14.12 -10.47
N GLY A 270 11.83 13.86 -9.42
CA GLY A 270 12.09 12.78 -8.46
C GLY A 270 11.89 11.40 -9.07
N CYS A 271 10.82 11.19 -9.83
CA CYS A 271 10.55 9.92 -10.53
C CYS A 271 11.65 9.60 -11.54
N ASN A 272 12.01 10.57 -12.41
CA ASN A 272 13.09 10.41 -13.39
C ASN A 272 14.45 10.14 -12.71
N HIS A 273 14.67 10.72 -11.53
CA HIS A 273 15.87 10.46 -10.74
C HIS A 273 15.90 9.03 -10.19
N LEU A 274 14.77 8.53 -9.65
CA LEU A 274 14.65 7.15 -9.20
C LEU A 274 14.89 6.15 -10.34
N ILE A 275 14.31 6.39 -11.53
CA ILE A 275 14.54 5.57 -12.73
C ILE A 275 16.03 5.56 -13.08
N ARG A 276 16.68 6.70 -13.08
CA ARG A 276 18.13 6.79 -13.33
C ARG A 276 18.96 6.02 -12.28
N GLN A 277 18.45 5.87 -11.05
CA GLN A 277 19.09 5.10 -9.98
C GLN A 277 18.79 3.61 -10.03
N GLY A 278 17.97 3.14 -10.98
CA GLY A 278 17.65 1.74 -11.18
C GLY A 278 16.24 1.32 -10.76
N ALA A 279 15.38 2.26 -10.37
CA ALA A 279 13.96 1.95 -10.21
C ALA A 279 13.33 1.54 -11.55
N GLY A 280 12.40 0.60 -11.51
CA GLY A 280 11.64 0.19 -12.70
C GLY A 280 10.88 1.36 -13.29
N ILE A 281 10.95 1.52 -14.61
CA ILE A 281 10.12 2.48 -15.32
C ILE A 281 8.73 1.88 -15.51
N LEU A 282 7.68 2.59 -15.09
CA LEU A 282 6.30 2.15 -15.26
C LEU A 282 5.70 2.81 -16.50
N LEU A 283 5.54 2.05 -17.57
CA LEU A 283 4.97 2.52 -18.84
C LEU A 283 3.47 2.23 -18.92
N SER A 284 3.00 1.15 -18.28
CA SER A 284 1.57 0.85 -18.17
C SER A 284 1.22 0.32 -16.77
N PRO A 285 -0.04 0.47 -16.31
CA PRO A 285 -0.47 -0.08 -15.03
C PRO A 285 -0.38 -1.61 -14.96
N GLU A 286 -0.55 -2.27 -16.12
CA GLU A 286 -0.57 -3.72 -16.26
C GLU A 286 0.82 -4.33 -15.99
N GLU A 287 1.90 -3.58 -16.19
CA GLU A 287 3.27 -4.05 -15.91
C GLU A 287 3.44 -4.47 -14.45
N VAL A 288 2.97 -3.67 -13.48
CA VAL A 288 3.08 -4.04 -12.06
C VAL A 288 2.27 -5.29 -11.75
N VAL A 289 1.09 -5.43 -12.36
CA VAL A 289 0.25 -6.64 -12.20
C VAL A 289 0.97 -7.87 -12.74
N SER A 290 1.68 -7.71 -13.89
CA SER A 290 2.53 -8.76 -14.48
C SER A 290 3.69 -9.15 -13.58
N GLU A 291 4.43 -8.15 -13.08
CA GLU A 291 5.59 -8.35 -12.20
C GLU A 291 5.20 -9.04 -10.88
N LEU A 292 4.02 -8.76 -10.36
CA LEU A 292 3.46 -9.46 -9.21
C LEU A 292 2.95 -10.88 -9.53
N GLY A 293 3.14 -11.35 -10.77
CA GLY A 293 2.73 -12.69 -11.21
C GLY A 293 1.22 -12.88 -11.33
N LEU A 294 0.45 -11.79 -11.41
CA LEU A 294 -1.01 -11.79 -11.34
C LEU A 294 -1.68 -11.61 -12.69
N LEU A 295 -0.95 -11.33 -13.76
CA LEU A 295 -1.49 -11.51 -15.10
C LEU A 295 -1.72 -13.01 -15.27
N SER A 296 -2.88 -13.46 -14.77
CA SER A 296 -3.36 -14.78 -15.11
C SER A 296 -3.48 -14.87 -16.63
N GLU A 297 -3.32 -16.08 -17.16
CA GLU A 297 -3.62 -16.35 -18.59
C GLU A 297 -5.05 -15.93 -19.00
N LYS A 298 -5.93 -15.60 -18.02
CA LYS A 298 -7.27 -15.04 -18.24
C LYS A 298 -7.27 -13.59 -18.78
N ASN A 299 -6.18 -12.82 -18.57
CA ASN A 299 -6.03 -11.49 -19.16
C ASN A 299 -5.12 -11.46 -20.40
N LYS A 300 -4.50 -12.56 -20.78
CA LYS A 300 -4.23 -12.79 -22.18
C LYS A 300 -5.61 -12.91 -22.81
N LEU A 301 -6.03 -11.85 -23.52
CA LEU A 301 -7.20 -11.88 -24.36
C LEU A 301 -7.25 -13.27 -25.00
N PRO A 302 -8.37 -14.03 -24.88
CA PRO A 302 -8.46 -15.33 -25.51
C PRO A 302 -8.54 -15.15 -27.03
N LEU A 303 -7.42 -14.66 -27.56
CA LEU A 303 -7.20 -14.52 -29.00
C LEU A 303 -6.66 -15.84 -29.51
N GLU A 304 -7.27 -16.33 -30.54
CA GLU A 304 -6.68 -17.40 -31.34
C GLU A 304 -5.31 -16.99 -31.86
N LYS A 305 -4.48 -17.95 -32.21
CA LYS A 305 -3.10 -17.70 -32.64
C LYS A 305 -3.01 -16.69 -33.78
N SER A 306 -3.94 -16.73 -34.72
CA SER A 306 -4.07 -15.80 -35.84
C SER A 306 -4.51 -14.40 -35.42
N GLN A 307 -5.49 -14.29 -34.52
CA GLN A 307 -5.93 -13.00 -33.96
C GLN A 307 -4.81 -12.32 -33.17
N ARG A 308 -4.06 -13.10 -32.39
CA ARG A 308 -2.90 -12.57 -31.64
C ARG A 308 -1.81 -12.05 -32.55
N LEU A 309 -1.56 -12.74 -33.67
CA LEU A 309 -0.58 -12.34 -34.68
C LEU A 309 -0.96 -10.97 -35.25
N VAL A 310 -2.22 -10.81 -35.71
CA VAL A 310 -2.73 -9.53 -36.24
C VAL A 310 -2.70 -8.44 -35.20
N TYR A 311 -3.16 -8.71 -33.98
CA TYR A 311 -3.18 -7.71 -32.89
C TYR A 311 -1.77 -7.24 -32.48
N SER A 312 -0.77 -8.14 -32.51
CA SER A 312 0.62 -7.80 -32.15
C SER A 312 1.31 -6.92 -33.21
N CYS A 313 0.80 -6.87 -34.44
CA CYS A 313 1.33 -6.01 -35.50
C CYS A 313 0.76 -4.58 -35.43
N LEU A 314 -0.31 -4.34 -34.66
CA LEU A 314 -0.98 -3.05 -34.54
C LEU A 314 -0.49 -2.28 -33.32
N ASP A 315 -0.32 -0.98 -33.51
CA ASP A 315 -0.03 0.01 -32.46
C ASP A 315 -0.93 1.23 -32.60
N LEU A 316 -0.54 2.37 -32.04
CA LEU A 316 -1.28 3.63 -32.15
C LEU A 316 -1.09 4.36 -33.51
N HIS A 317 -0.19 3.86 -34.36
CA HIS A 317 0.00 4.38 -35.71
C HIS A 317 -0.88 3.56 -36.67
N PRO A 318 -1.70 4.24 -37.49
CA PRO A 318 -2.57 3.53 -38.43
C PRO A 318 -1.75 2.73 -39.45
N LYS A 319 -2.04 1.42 -39.56
CA LYS A 319 -1.47 0.54 -40.55
C LYS A 319 -2.55 0.13 -41.56
N SER A 320 -2.20 0.12 -42.82
CA SER A 320 -3.06 -0.39 -43.91
C SER A 320 -3.20 -1.91 -43.85
N MET A 321 -4.26 -2.42 -44.45
CA MET A 321 -4.42 -3.89 -44.64
C MET A 321 -3.24 -4.51 -45.38
N GLU A 322 -2.64 -3.83 -46.34
CA GLU A 322 -1.50 -4.31 -47.11
C GLU A 322 -0.25 -4.47 -46.21
N GLU A 323 0.01 -3.47 -45.34
CA GLU A 323 1.11 -3.53 -44.39
C GLU A 323 0.93 -4.66 -43.38
N ILE A 324 -0.29 -4.82 -42.84
CA ILE A 324 -0.60 -5.88 -41.88
C ILE A 324 -0.50 -7.27 -42.57
N SER A 325 -1.00 -7.41 -43.79
CA SER A 325 -0.87 -8.63 -44.57
C SER A 325 0.59 -8.99 -44.84
N GLY A 326 1.41 -7.99 -45.18
CA GLY A 326 2.86 -8.17 -45.38
C GLY A 326 3.60 -8.63 -44.13
N GLU A 327 3.27 -8.05 -42.94
CA GLU A 327 3.88 -8.42 -41.68
C GLU A 327 3.40 -9.78 -41.14
N THR A 328 2.13 -10.14 -41.37
CA THR A 328 1.53 -11.37 -40.80
C THR A 328 1.60 -12.55 -41.75
N GLY A 329 1.78 -12.30 -43.07
CA GLY A 329 1.71 -13.32 -44.09
C GLY A 329 0.29 -13.90 -44.33
N LEU A 330 -0.73 -13.23 -43.81
CA LEU A 330 -2.14 -13.66 -43.97
C LEU A 330 -2.71 -13.09 -45.29
N ASP A 331 -3.58 -13.87 -45.93
CA ASP A 331 -4.31 -13.42 -47.11
C ASP A 331 -5.35 -12.34 -46.71
N PRO A 332 -5.73 -11.42 -47.64
CA PRO A 332 -6.58 -10.29 -47.33
C PRO A 332 -7.98 -10.66 -46.80
N VAL A 333 -8.54 -11.80 -47.21
CA VAL A 333 -9.87 -12.26 -46.77
C VAL A 333 -9.85 -12.72 -45.33
N THR A 334 -8.88 -13.55 -44.99
CA THR A 334 -8.64 -14.01 -43.60
C THR A 334 -8.32 -12.84 -42.69
N LEU A 335 -7.49 -11.89 -43.15
CA LEU A 335 -7.13 -10.71 -42.38
C LEU A 335 -8.35 -9.82 -42.10
N ALA A 336 -9.22 -9.57 -43.09
CA ALA A 336 -10.44 -8.79 -42.89
C ALA A 336 -11.34 -9.43 -41.81
N GLN A 337 -11.58 -10.73 -41.88
CA GLN A 337 -12.39 -11.42 -40.85
C GLN A 337 -11.81 -11.35 -39.46
N LEU A 338 -10.48 -11.40 -39.34
CA LEU A 338 -9.80 -11.27 -38.05
C LEU A 338 -9.86 -9.86 -37.51
N LEU A 339 -9.73 -8.84 -38.38
CA LEU A 339 -9.85 -7.42 -37.99
C LEU A 339 -11.27 -7.10 -37.55
N ASP A 340 -12.30 -7.56 -38.30
CA ASP A 340 -13.71 -7.40 -37.92
C ASP A 340 -13.98 -8.01 -36.52
N GLY A 341 -13.53 -9.24 -36.32
CA GLY A 341 -13.68 -9.91 -35.00
C GLY A 341 -12.91 -9.25 -33.87
N LEU A 342 -11.79 -8.57 -34.15
CA LEU A 342 -11.06 -7.78 -33.15
C LEU A 342 -11.73 -6.42 -32.90
N GLU A 343 -12.35 -5.83 -33.93
CA GLU A 343 -13.09 -4.56 -33.82
C GLU A 343 -14.39 -4.75 -33.03
N GLU A 344 -15.16 -5.82 -33.28
CA GLU A 344 -16.34 -6.18 -32.47
C GLU A 344 -16.00 -6.36 -30.98
N ARG A 345 -14.79 -6.78 -30.69
CA ARG A 345 -14.28 -6.92 -29.32
C ARG A 345 -13.69 -5.63 -28.75
N GLY A 346 -13.68 -4.52 -29.51
CA GLY A 346 -13.17 -3.23 -29.12
C GLY A 346 -11.65 -3.18 -28.97
N LEU A 347 -10.92 -4.11 -29.57
CA LEU A 347 -9.46 -4.22 -29.48
C LEU A 347 -8.74 -3.46 -30.59
N VAL A 348 -9.39 -3.37 -31.74
CA VAL A 348 -8.90 -2.69 -32.94
C VAL A 348 -9.95 -1.67 -33.36
N ARG A 349 -9.56 -0.63 -34.02
CA ARG A 349 -10.46 0.36 -34.61
C ARG A 349 -9.94 0.79 -35.97
N GLU A 350 -10.84 0.78 -36.94
CA GLU A 350 -10.58 1.43 -38.22
C GLU A 350 -10.58 2.96 -38.05
N THR A 351 -9.57 3.64 -38.56
CA THR A 351 -9.41 5.11 -38.48
C THR A 351 -9.86 5.80 -39.76
N TRP A 352 -9.50 5.29 -40.90
CA TRP A 352 -10.01 5.64 -42.23
C TRP A 352 -9.91 4.40 -43.16
N GLN A 353 -10.39 4.49 -44.36
CA GLN A 353 -10.51 3.33 -45.26
C GLN A 353 -9.33 2.37 -45.19
N ASN A 354 -9.59 1.17 -44.64
CA ASN A 354 -8.64 0.04 -44.52
C ASN A 354 -7.37 0.34 -43.69
N HIS A 355 -7.41 1.34 -42.75
CA HIS A 355 -6.31 1.60 -41.82
C HIS A 355 -6.76 1.34 -40.39
N TYR A 356 -6.02 0.54 -39.66
CA TYR A 356 -6.37 0.03 -38.34
C TYR A 356 -5.34 0.41 -37.30
N ILE A 357 -5.80 0.66 -36.07
CA ILE A 357 -4.96 0.88 -34.89
C ILE A 357 -5.40 -0.04 -33.76
N SER A 358 -4.51 -0.34 -32.83
CA SER A 358 -4.89 -0.91 -31.54
C SER A 358 -5.58 0.13 -30.66
N VAL A 359 -6.61 -0.26 -29.90
CA VAL A 359 -7.40 0.64 -29.04
C VAL A 359 -6.84 0.70 -27.62
N ASN A 360 -5.95 -0.22 -27.23
CA ASN A 360 -5.36 -0.29 -25.88
C ASN A 360 -3.90 0.12 -25.87
#